data_68f34ed0938bbe1d633e6bd86cf606a4
#
_entry.id   68f34ed0938bbe1d633e6bd86cf606a4
#
_cell.length_a   1.000
_cell.length_b   1.000
_cell.length_c   1.000
_cell.angle_alpha   90.00
_cell.angle_beta   90.00
_cell.angle_gamma   90.00
#
_symmetry.space_group_name_H-M   'P 1'
#
loop_
_entity.id
_entity.type
_entity.pdbx_description
1 polymer ?
#
loop_
_entity_poly.entity_id
_entity_poly.type
_entity_poly.pdbx_seq_one_letter_code
_entity_poly.pdbx_strand_id
1 'polypeptide(L)'
;HDALPISSLDGKTALASGESQWITSNASRQDVQNFRAQASAILTTSATVLADDPAMNVRWEALSDEIKAIYPLESLRQPIRIITDSQNRVTPDYKITQLAGECLLARTHSQQEAWQGDVSEILLPTNGKNSSVDLVLLMMQLGKRNINSVWVESGAHFAGALLELGLVDELIIYIAPKILGNDARGLLSISPLSSLSEAPEFTIDSLQQIGPDIRVCLKPRY
;
A
#
# COMPACT_ATOMS: atom_id res chain seq x y z
N HIS A 1 -10.33 2.93 1.74
CA HIS A 1 -8.88 2.78 1.50
C HIS A 1 -8.61 1.32 1.20
N ASP A 2 -8.05 1.05 0.04
CA ASP A 2 -7.86 -0.31 -0.44
C ASP A 2 -6.45 -0.77 -0.07
N ALA A 3 -6.33 -1.78 0.78
CA ALA A 3 -5.04 -2.35 1.18
C ALA A 3 -4.71 -3.57 0.33
N LEU A 4 -3.49 -3.63 -0.19
CA LEU A 4 -3.01 -4.70 -1.06
C LEU A 4 -1.88 -5.50 -0.39
N PRO A 5 -2.14 -6.64 0.20
CA PRO A 5 -1.11 -7.64 0.45
C PRO A 5 -1.02 -8.68 -0.68
N ILE A 6 0.21 -8.96 -1.10
CA ILE A 6 0.59 -10.12 -1.93
C ILE A 6 0.91 -11.28 -1.00
N SER A 7 0.39 -12.46 -1.27
CA SER A 7 0.48 -13.59 -0.34
C SER A 7 0.72 -14.92 -1.05
N SER A 8 1.36 -15.85 -0.34
CA SER A 8 1.34 -17.27 -0.63
C SER A 8 0.01 -17.89 -0.17
N LEU A 9 -0.22 -19.16 -0.52
CA LEU A 9 -1.43 -19.92 -0.14
C LEU A 9 -1.56 -20.08 1.39
N ASP A 10 -0.45 -20.11 2.11
CA ASP A 10 -0.40 -20.16 3.58
C ASP A 10 -0.33 -18.76 4.24
N GLY A 11 -0.72 -17.70 3.51
CA GLY A 11 -0.88 -16.35 4.04
C GLY A 11 0.43 -15.64 4.38
N LYS A 12 1.50 -15.89 3.61
CA LYS A 12 2.81 -15.30 3.84
C LYS A 12 3.20 -14.31 2.75
N THR A 13 3.84 -13.20 3.15
CA THR A 13 4.19 -12.09 2.27
C THR A 13 5.69 -11.99 1.95
N ALA A 14 6.53 -12.67 2.72
CA ALA A 14 7.96 -12.76 2.52
C ALA A 14 8.54 -13.95 3.28
N LEU A 15 9.70 -14.44 2.89
CA LEU A 15 10.49 -15.36 3.72
C LEU A 15 10.98 -14.68 5.01
N ALA A 16 11.47 -15.46 5.98
CA ALA A 16 12.09 -14.93 7.19
C ALA A 16 13.27 -13.99 6.89
N SER A 17 14.03 -14.27 5.83
CA SER A 17 15.10 -13.42 5.32
C SER A 17 14.63 -12.03 4.83
N GLY A 18 13.33 -11.88 4.54
CA GLY A 18 12.76 -10.70 3.90
C GLY A 18 12.62 -10.82 2.38
N GLU A 19 13.09 -11.91 1.77
CA GLU A 19 12.89 -12.15 0.34
C GLU A 19 11.40 -12.30 0.03
N SER A 20 10.88 -11.44 -0.87
CA SER A 20 9.48 -11.40 -1.28
C SER A 20 9.29 -11.44 -2.81
N GLN A 21 10.36 -11.27 -3.56
CA GLN A 21 10.34 -11.25 -5.04
C GLN A 21 10.66 -12.65 -5.59
N TRP A 22 9.83 -13.32 -6.42
CA TRP A 22 8.48 -12.90 -6.83
C TRP A 22 7.51 -13.95 -6.31
N ILE A 23 6.66 -13.59 -5.36
CA ILE A 23 5.65 -14.51 -4.81
C ILE A 23 4.55 -14.70 -5.86
N THR A 24 3.91 -13.62 -6.30
CA THR A 24 2.83 -13.64 -7.30
C THR A 24 3.36 -13.50 -8.73
N SER A 25 2.51 -13.82 -9.68
CA SER A 25 2.78 -13.80 -11.11
C SER A 25 2.90 -12.39 -11.71
N ASN A 26 3.34 -12.33 -12.95
CA ASN A 26 3.33 -11.08 -13.72
C ASN A 26 1.90 -10.57 -13.98
N ALA A 27 0.94 -11.48 -14.17
CA ALA A 27 -0.47 -11.12 -14.37
C ALA A 27 -1.02 -10.33 -13.16
N SER A 28 -0.76 -10.78 -11.93
CA SER A 28 -1.14 -10.06 -10.72
C SER A 28 -0.48 -8.68 -10.63
N ARG A 29 0.80 -8.57 -10.97
CA ARG A 29 1.51 -7.29 -11.00
C ARG A 29 0.98 -6.32 -12.07
N GLN A 30 0.46 -6.83 -13.19
CA GLN A 30 -0.24 -6.03 -14.18
C GLN A 30 -1.61 -5.57 -13.67
N ASP A 31 -2.36 -6.47 -13.04
CA ASP A 31 -3.67 -6.14 -12.47
C ASP A 31 -3.58 -5.05 -11.40
N VAL A 32 -2.54 -5.05 -10.56
CA VAL A 32 -2.24 -3.95 -9.60
C VAL A 32 -2.11 -2.59 -10.28
N GLN A 33 -1.58 -2.52 -11.52
CA GLN A 33 -1.48 -1.25 -12.24
C GLN A 33 -2.85 -0.64 -12.56
N ASN A 34 -3.87 -1.49 -12.77
CA ASN A 34 -5.25 -1.02 -13.00
C ASN A 34 -5.82 -0.35 -11.73
N PHE A 35 -5.55 -0.91 -10.53
CA PHE A 35 -5.95 -0.29 -9.26
C PHE A 35 -5.19 1.01 -9.00
N ARG A 36 -3.89 1.03 -9.26
CA ARG A 36 -3.09 2.27 -9.16
C ARG A 36 -3.62 3.38 -10.07
N ALA A 37 -4.04 3.04 -11.30
CA ALA A 37 -4.58 4.01 -12.25
C ALA A 37 -5.93 4.61 -11.80
N GLN A 38 -6.71 3.88 -11.00
CA GLN A 38 -7.99 4.33 -10.46
C GLN A 38 -7.83 5.16 -9.18
N ALA A 39 -6.74 4.99 -8.44
CA ALA A 39 -6.52 5.65 -7.17
C ALA A 39 -6.19 7.14 -7.32
N SER A 40 -6.64 7.96 -6.36
CA SER A 40 -6.21 9.36 -6.24
C SER A 40 -4.80 9.45 -5.67
N ALA A 41 -4.45 8.55 -4.76
CA ALA A 41 -3.12 8.47 -4.15
C ALA A 41 -2.70 7.02 -3.89
N ILE A 42 -1.38 6.81 -3.85
CA ILE A 42 -0.77 5.56 -3.38
C ILE A 42 -0.05 5.85 -2.06
N LEU A 43 -0.41 5.12 -1.02
CA LEU A 43 0.18 5.25 0.31
C LEU A 43 1.12 4.09 0.60
N THR A 44 2.33 4.43 1.03
CA THR A 44 3.32 3.46 1.47
C THR A 44 4.03 3.94 2.75
N THR A 45 5.03 3.20 3.20
CA THR A 45 5.82 3.53 4.39
C THR A 45 7.28 3.74 4.05
N SER A 46 8.00 4.52 4.87
CA SER A 46 9.45 4.62 4.76
C SER A 46 10.14 3.26 4.85
N ALA A 47 9.61 2.31 5.63
CA ALA A 47 10.16 0.96 5.69
C ALA A 47 10.13 0.25 4.33
N THR A 48 9.03 0.36 3.58
CA THR A 48 8.91 -0.18 2.21
C THR A 48 9.85 0.54 1.25
N VAL A 49 9.95 1.88 1.36
CA VAL A 49 10.85 2.68 0.51
C VAL A 49 12.30 2.27 0.72
N LEU A 50 12.73 2.11 1.98
CA LEU A 50 14.10 1.73 2.32
C LEU A 50 14.44 0.28 1.90
N ALA A 51 13.46 -0.61 1.91
CA ALA A 51 13.67 -2.03 1.57
C ALA A 51 13.72 -2.26 0.07
N ASP A 52 12.83 -1.62 -0.71
CA ASP A 52 12.55 -2.01 -2.09
C ASP A 52 12.82 -0.89 -3.11
N ASP A 53 13.10 0.35 -2.67
CA ASP A 53 13.24 1.54 -3.53
C ASP A 53 12.17 1.58 -4.65
N PRO A 54 10.87 1.54 -4.30
CA PRO A 54 9.81 1.39 -5.27
C PRO A 54 9.52 2.71 -5.99
N ALA A 55 9.05 2.62 -7.22
CA ALA A 55 8.60 3.79 -7.98
C ALA A 55 7.20 4.28 -7.60
N MET A 56 6.31 3.39 -7.16
CA MET A 56 4.91 3.67 -6.79
C MET A 56 4.18 4.55 -7.82
N ASN A 57 4.31 4.19 -9.10
CA ASN A 57 3.70 4.90 -10.22
C ASN A 57 2.85 3.97 -11.06
N VAL A 58 2.00 4.55 -11.89
CA VAL A 58 1.28 3.83 -12.95
C VAL A 58 2.19 3.72 -14.17
N ARG A 59 2.37 2.50 -14.65
CA ARG A 59 3.06 2.18 -15.91
C ARG A 59 2.01 1.90 -16.97
N TRP A 60 1.80 2.84 -17.87
CA TRP A 60 0.74 2.74 -18.87
C TRP A 60 0.84 1.46 -19.71
N GLU A 61 2.05 1.04 -20.08
CA GLU A 61 2.29 -0.17 -20.85
C GLU A 61 1.81 -1.44 -20.15
N ALA A 62 1.76 -1.43 -18.83
CA ALA A 62 1.31 -2.54 -18.00
C ALA A 62 -0.20 -2.54 -17.70
N LEU A 63 -0.94 -1.52 -18.11
CA LEU A 63 -2.41 -1.51 -17.99
C LEU A 63 -3.03 -2.55 -18.94
N SER A 64 -4.24 -3.01 -18.59
CA SER A 64 -5.01 -3.89 -19.49
C SER A 64 -5.44 -3.15 -20.75
N ASP A 65 -5.71 -3.89 -21.83
CA ASP A 65 -6.12 -3.27 -23.11
C ASP A 65 -7.47 -2.55 -22.99
N GLU A 66 -8.38 -3.04 -22.15
CA GLU A 66 -9.65 -2.38 -21.85
C GLU A 66 -9.42 -1.00 -21.20
N ILE A 67 -8.48 -0.91 -20.25
CA ILE A 67 -8.14 0.36 -19.60
C ILE A 67 -7.45 1.29 -20.58
N LYS A 68 -6.50 0.80 -21.39
CA LYS A 68 -5.81 1.61 -22.41
C LYS A 68 -6.77 2.20 -23.44
N ALA A 69 -7.85 1.46 -23.79
CA ALA A 69 -8.84 1.92 -24.75
C ALA A 69 -9.63 3.16 -24.26
N ILE A 70 -9.85 3.28 -22.95
CA ILE A 70 -10.60 4.39 -22.35
C ILE A 70 -9.70 5.43 -21.65
N TYR A 71 -8.43 5.11 -21.43
CA TYR A 71 -7.46 5.94 -20.73
C TYR A 71 -6.16 6.04 -21.53
N PRO A 72 -6.13 6.89 -22.58
CA PRO A 72 -4.98 7.02 -23.44
C PRO A 72 -3.77 7.62 -22.69
N LEU A 73 -2.57 7.33 -23.19
CA LEU A 73 -1.30 7.71 -22.53
C LEU A 73 -1.21 9.22 -22.25
N GLU A 74 -1.65 10.05 -23.17
CA GLU A 74 -1.62 11.51 -23.04
C GLU A 74 -2.54 12.06 -21.94
N SER A 75 -3.52 11.25 -21.49
CA SER A 75 -4.42 11.58 -20.39
C SER A 75 -3.99 10.95 -19.06
N LEU A 76 -2.90 10.19 -19.06
CA LEU A 76 -2.47 9.46 -17.88
C LEU A 76 -2.12 10.41 -16.73
N ARG A 77 -2.91 10.34 -15.66
CA ARG A 77 -2.63 11.01 -14.40
C ARG A 77 -1.88 10.05 -13.46
N GLN A 78 -0.75 10.48 -12.94
CA GLN A 78 -0.09 9.76 -11.85
C GLN A 78 -0.80 10.04 -10.52
N PRO A 79 -1.05 9.00 -9.70
CA PRO A 79 -1.54 9.20 -8.34
C PRO A 79 -0.50 9.93 -7.49
N ILE A 80 -0.97 10.69 -6.50
CA ILE A 80 -0.09 11.31 -5.49
C ILE A 80 0.59 10.17 -4.71
N ARG A 81 1.90 10.20 -4.61
CA ARG A 81 2.65 9.23 -3.79
C ARG A 81 2.74 9.76 -2.36
N ILE A 82 2.27 8.97 -1.40
CA ILE A 82 2.25 9.36 0.02
C ILE A 82 3.13 8.38 0.79
N ILE A 83 4.04 8.90 1.59
CA ILE A 83 4.96 8.09 2.39
C ILE A 83 4.80 8.47 3.86
N THR A 84 4.45 7.51 4.73
CA THR A 84 4.57 7.73 6.18
C THR A 84 6.04 7.59 6.58
N ASP A 85 6.62 8.70 7.06
CA ASP A 85 8.05 8.80 7.37
C ASP A 85 8.29 9.53 8.69
N SER A 86 7.78 8.98 9.78
CA SER A 86 7.82 9.58 11.12
C SER A 86 9.22 9.88 11.65
N GLN A 87 10.25 9.22 11.12
CA GLN A 87 11.64 9.34 11.55
C GLN A 87 12.54 10.04 10.53
N ASN A 88 11.95 10.64 9.48
CA ASN A 88 12.67 11.35 8.42
C ASN A 88 13.81 10.50 7.79
N ARG A 89 13.51 9.24 7.44
CA ARG A 89 14.47 8.30 6.86
C ARG A 89 14.52 8.32 5.33
N VAL A 90 13.47 8.86 4.70
CA VAL A 90 13.40 8.97 3.24
C VAL A 90 14.22 10.19 2.81
N THR A 91 15.18 9.95 1.92
CA THR A 91 16.09 10.97 1.36
C THR A 91 15.79 11.21 -0.13
N PRO A 92 16.36 12.28 -0.74
CA PRO A 92 16.19 12.57 -2.17
C PRO A 92 16.70 11.48 -3.14
N ASP A 93 17.47 10.49 -2.65
CA ASP A 93 18.07 9.46 -3.50
C ASP A 93 17.09 8.35 -3.91
N TYR A 94 15.94 8.24 -3.23
CA TYR A 94 14.94 7.22 -3.54
C TYR A 94 14.13 7.56 -4.78
N LYS A 95 13.89 6.57 -5.65
CA LYS A 95 13.13 6.72 -6.92
C LYS A 95 11.77 7.40 -6.72
N ILE A 96 11.04 7.01 -5.65
CA ILE A 96 9.70 7.51 -5.36
C ILE A 96 9.67 9.05 -5.21
N THR A 97 10.76 9.68 -4.78
CA THR A 97 10.88 11.13 -4.59
C THR A 97 11.36 11.87 -5.85
N GLN A 98 11.96 11.17 -6.80
CA GLN A 98 12.57 11.76 -8.01
C GLN A 98 11.63 11.77 -9.22
N LEU A 99 10.59 10.93 -9.22
CA LEU A 99 9.67 10.79 -10.34
C LEU A 99 8.75 12.02 -10.47
N ALA A 100 8.32 12.30 -11.69
CA ALA A 100 7.33 13.33 -11.97
C ALA A 100 6.01 13.09 -11.20
N GLY A 101 5.32 14.18 -10.85
CA GLY A 101 4.10 14.20 -10.04
C GLY A 101 4.37 14.32 -8.54
N GLU A 102 3.33 14.69 -7.80
CA GLU A 102 3.41 15.02 -6.37
C GLU A 102 3.82 13.81 -5.51
N CYS A 103 4.74 14.04 -4.58
CA CYS A 103 5.13 13.13 -3.52
C CYS A 103 4.96 13.81 -2.17
N LEU A 104 4.14 13.24 -1.28
CA LEU A 104 3.80 13.81 0.02
C LEU A 104 4.43 12.97 1.14
N LEU A 105 5.28 13.58 1.94
CA LEU A 105 5.89 12.96 3.12
C LEU A 105 5.06 13.29 4.37
N ALA A 106 4.42 12.29 4.96
CA ALA A 106 3.71 12.42 6.23
C ALA A 106 4.72 12.20 7.38
N ARG A 107 5.07 13.26 8.07
CA ARG A 107 6.15 13.32 9.07
C ARG A 107 5.67 13.87 10.41
N THR A 108 6.42 13.62 11.48
CA THR A 108 6.13 14.17 12.80
C THR A 108 6.88 15.49 13.05
N HIS A 109 7.95 15.72 12.33
CA HIS A 109 8.74 16.95 12.35
C HIS A 109 9.34 17.20 10.96
N SER A 110 9.53 18.46 10.63
CA SER A 110 10.12 18.84 9.34
C SER A 110 11.62 18.57 9.31
N GLN A 111 12.10 18.22 8.13
CA GLN A 111 13.53 18.15 7.84
C GLN A 111 13.78 18.78 6.47
N GLN A 112 14.69 19.74 6.43
CA GLN A 112 15.07 20.36 5.17
C GLN A 112 15.96 19.43 4.35
N GLU A 113 15.53 19.18 3.13
CA GLU A 113 16.22 18.35 2.15
C GLU A 113 16.18 19.05 0.78
N ALA A 114 17.20 18.80 -0.04
CA ALA A 114 17.25 19.32 -1.42
C ALA A 114 16.52 18.35 -2.37
N TRP A 115 15.20 18.38 -2.36
CA TRP A 115 14.38 17.52 -3.22
C TRP A 115 14.55 17.89 -4.70
N GLN A 116 14.69 16.89 -5.55
CA GLN A 116 14.77 17.05 -7.00
C GLN A 116 13.39 17.01 -7.68
N GLY A 117 12.42 16.33 -7.05
CA GLY A 117 11.05 16.21 -7.52
C GLY A 117 10.09 17.16 -6.82
N ASP A 118 8.81 17.03 -7.15
CA ASP A 118 7.71 17.73 -6.50
C ASP A 118 7.37 17.06 -5.16
N VAL A 119 8.19 17.31 -4.15
CA VAL A 119 8.08 16.74 -2.80
C VAL A 119 7.63 17.81 -1.82
N SER A 120 6.57 17.49 -1.08
CA SER A 120 6.04 18.34 0.00
C SER A 120 5.89 17.54 1.29
N GLU A 121 5.76 18.24 2.42
CA GLU A 121 5.59 17.63 3.74
C GLU A 121 4.21 17.93 4.31
N ILE A 122 3.66 16.98 5.04
CA ILE A 122 2.54 17.17 5.94
C ILE A 122 2.98 16.76 7.34
N LEU A 123 2.95 17.73 8.26
CA LEU A 123 3.33 17.50 9.64
C LEU A 123 2.12 17.06 10.45
N LEU A 124 2.25 15.92 11.09
CA LEU A 124 1.21 15.30 11.88
C LEU A 124 1.74 14.95 13.28
N PRO A 125 0.91 15.03 14.32
CA PRO A 125 1.32 14.55 15.64
C PRO A 125 1.59 13.05 15.62
N THR A 126 2.28 12.57 16.63
CA THR A 126 2.44 11.14 16.88
C THR A 126 1.14 10.54 17.43
N ASN A 127 0.92 9.25 17.15
CA ASN A 127 -0.20 8.49 17.72
C ASN A 127 -0.06 8.20 19.23
N GLY A 128 1.00 8.70 19.87
CA GLY A 128 1.27 8.54 21.30
C GLY A 128 1.80 7.17 21.71
N LYS A 129 1.71 6.14 20.89
CA LYS A 129 2.13 4.75 21.23
C LYS A 129 3.52 4.39 20.70
N ASN A 130 3.85 4.74 19.46
CA ASN A 130 5.05 4.26 18.77
C ASN A 130 5.85 5.37 18.06
N SER A 131 5.68 6.63 18.44
CA SER A 131 6.28 7.79 17.74
C SER A 131 5.99 7.82 16.22
N SER A 132 4.97 7.10 15.78
CA SER A 132 4.51 7.09 14.38
C SER A 132 3.50 8.19 14.14
N VAL A 133 3.37 8.66 12.91
CA VAL A 133 2.32 9.62 12.55
C VAL A 133 0.94 9.07 12.88
N ASP A 134 0.04 9.95 13.30
CA ASP A 134 -1.36 9.62 13.52
C ASP A 134 -2.06 9.35 12.18
N LEU A 135 -2.43 8.08 11.95
CA LEU A 135 -3.04 7.63 10.68
C LEU A 135 -4.47 8.14 10.49
N VAL A 136 -5.22 8.33 11.57
CA VAL A 136 -6.58 8.90 11.50
C VAL A 136 -6.50 10.35 11.03
N LEU A 137 -5.60 11.13 11.64
CA LEU A 137 -5.38 12.51 11.23
C LEU A 137 -4.79 12.60 9.82
N LEU A 138 -3.92 11.67 9.42
CA LEU A 138 -3.44 11.60 8.03
C LEU A 138 -4.62 11.47 7.07
N MET A 139 -5.50 10.49 7.24
CA MET A 139 -6.66 10.29 6.37
C MET A 139 -7.59 11.51 6.34
N MET A 140 -7.82 12.14 7.49
CA MET A 140 -8.59 13.39 7.55
C MET A 140 -7.95 14.52 6.74
N GLN A 141 -6.62 14.67 6.80
CA GLN A 141 -5.91 15.71 6.02
C GLN A 141 -5.90 15.41 4.53
N LEU A 142 -5.81 14.13 4.13
CA LEU A 142 -5.93 13.73 2.73
C LEU A 142 -7.33 14.04 2.18
N GLY A 143 -8.38 13.77 2.96
CA GLY A 143 -9.75 14.13 2.60
C GLY A 143 -9.93 15.66 2.39
N LYS A 144 -9.32 16.50 3.26
CA LYS A 144 -9.33 17.98 3.08
C LYS A 144 -8.61 18.44 1.81
N ARG A 145 -7.70 17.65 1.28
CA ARG A 145 -6.99 17.87 0.00
C ARG A 145 -7.74 17.31 -1.20
N ASN A 146 -9.01 16.86 -1.02
CA ASN A 146 -9.84 16.20 -2.04
C ASN A 146 -9.24 14.90 -2.58
N ILE A 147 -8.44 14.20 -1.79
CA ILE A 147 -7.95 12.86 -2.09
C ILE A 147 -9.05 11.87 -1.67
N ASN A 148 -9.82 11.39 -2.64
CA ASN A 148 -11.03 10.60 -2.40
C ASN A 148 -10.78 9.10 -2.31
N SER A 149 -9.67 8.62 -2.87
CA SER A 149 -9.28 7.20 -2.82
C SER A 149 -7.80 7.07 -2.56
N VAL A 150 -7.44 6.14 -1.67
CA VAL A 150 -6.05 5.86 -1.30
C VAL A 150 -5.80 4.37 -1.47
N TRP A 151 -4.93 4.03 -2.40
CA TRP A 151 -4.41 2.69 -2.60
C TRP A 151 -3.20 2.48 -1.69
N VAL A 152 -3.23 1.46 -0.83
CA VAL A 152 -2.18 1.22 0.17
C VAL A 152 -1.31 0.03 -0.25
N GLU A 153 -0.02 0.26 -0.42
CA GLU A 153 0.98 -0.79 -0.64
C GLU A 153 2.04 -0.73 0.46
N SER A 154 1.94 -1.64 1.42
CA SER A 154 2.78 -1.62 2.62
C SER A 154 2.96 -2.99 3.23
N GLY A 155 3.89 -3.11 4.18
CA GLY A 155 4.09 -4.34 4.94
C GLY A 155 2.98 -4.62 5.97
N ALA A 156 3.00 -5.84 6.50
CA ALA A 156 1.98 -6.41 7.39
C ALA A 156 1.62 -5.55 8.61
N HIS A 157 2.61 -4.88 9.22
CA HIS A 157 2.39 -4.03 10.41
C HIS A 157 1.55 -2.79 10.09
N PHE A 158 1.82 -2.14 8.96
CA PHE A 158 1.08 -0.94 8.58
C PHE A 158 -0.33 -1.29 8.13
N ALA A 159 -0.50 -2.35 7.33
CA ALA A 159 -1.80 -2.85 6.92
C ALA A 159 -2.64 -3.30 8.12
N GLY A 160 -2.03 -3.99 9.09
CA GLY A 160 -2.68 -4.36 10.36
C GLY A 160 -3.13 -3.15 11.17
N ALA A 161 -2.29 -2.12 11.29
CA ALA A 161 -2.64 -0.89 12.01
C ALA A 161 -3.82 -0.14 11.36
N LEU A 162 -3.88 -0.07 10.02
CA LEU A 162 -5.04 0.51 9.32
C LEU A 162 -6.32 -0.28 9.57
N LEU A 163 -6.24 -1.62 9.57
CA LEU A 163 -7.39 -2.47 9.85
C LEU A 163 -7.90 -2.29 11.28
N GLU A 164 -7.01 -2.29 12.27
CA GLU A 164 -7.37 -2.08 13.68
C GLU A 164 -8.00 -0.70 13.97
N LEU A 165 -7.62 0.31 13.18
CA LEU A 165 -8.18 1.66 13.27
C LEU A 165 -9.49 1.84 12.49
N GLY A 166 -10.00 0.80 11.82
CA GLY A 166 -11.20 0.90 10.98
C GLY A 166 -11.01 1.79 9.74
N LEU A 167 -9.79 1.88 9.21
CA LEU A 167 -9.43 2.73 8.08
C LEU A 167 -9.33 1.97 6.75
N VAL A 168 -9.75 0.71 6.70
CA VAL A 168 -9.75 -0.11 5.50
C VAL A 168 -11.19 -0.25 5.00
N ASP A 169 -11.49 0.20 3.80
CA ASP A 169 -12.79 0.01 3.14
C ASP A 169 -12.83 -1.28 2.33
N GLU A 170 -11.70 -1.63 1.70
CA GLU A 170 -11.53 -2.86 0.94
C GLU A 170 -10.13 -3.45 1.14
N LEU A 171 -10.06 -4.77 1.31
CA LEU A 171 -8.81 -5.53 1.39
C LEU A 171 -8.71 -6.43 0.15
N ILE A 172 -7.71 -6.18 -0.70
CA ILE A 172 -7.50 -6.94 -1.94
C ILE A 172 -6.26 -7.81 -1.77
N ILE A 173 -6.43 -9.13 -1.80
CA ILE A 173 -5.36 -10.10 -1.59
C ILE A 173 -5.10 -10.86 -2.89
N TYR A 174 -3.84 -10.90 -3.33
CA TYR A 174 -3.39 -11.83 -4.37
C TYR A 174 -2.73 -13.02 -3.72
N ILE A 175 -3.27 -14.21 -3.97
CA ILE A 175 -2.83 -15.47 -3.39
C ILE A 175 -2.13 -16.29 -4.48
N ALA A 176 -0.82 -16.46 -4.36
CA ALA A 176 -0.05 -17.34 -5.21
C ALA A 176 -0.17 -18.81 -4.76
N PRO A 177 -0.19 -19.79 -5.69
CA PRO A 177 -0.21 -21.22 -5.36
C PRO A 177 1.17 -21.70 -4.88
N LYS A 178 1.67 -21.09 -3.80
CA LYS A 178 2.96 -21.37 -3.16
C LYS A 178 2.79 -21.50 -1.66
N ILE A 179 3.65 -22.27 -1.02
CA ILE A 179 3.76 -22.38 0.44
C ILE A 179 5.13 -21.86 0.86
N LEU A 180 5.18 -20.93 1.82
CA LEU A 180 6.42 -20.36 2.32
C LEU A 180 6.83 -20.86 3.71
N GLY A 181 5.90 -21.48 4.44
CA GLY A 181 6.17 -22.11 5.73
C GLY A 181 6.00 -21.20 6.94
N ASN A 182 6.13 -21.79 8.13
CA ASN A 182 5.75 -21.13 9.40
C ASN A 182 6.62 -19.92 9.75
N ASP A 183 7.92 -19.96 9.45
CA ASP A 183 8.86 -18.88 9.79
C ASP A 183 8.76 -17.67 8.86
N ALA A 184 7.97 -17.78 7.79
CA ALA A 184 7.74 -16.70 6.85
C ALA A 184 6.84 -15.60 7.45
N ARG A 185 6.95 -14.37 6.95
CA ARG A 185 6.22 -13.20 7.44
C ARG A 185 4.73 -13.30 7.07
N GLY A 186 3.87 -13.06 8.07
CA GLY A 186 2.41 -13.09 7.89
C GLY A 186 1.86 -11.93 7.06
N LEU A 187 0.62 -12.13 6.58
CA LEU A 187 -0.11 -11.18 5.74
C LEU A 187 -0.44 -9.86 6.46
N LEU A 188 -0.93 -9.97 7.69
CA LEU A 188 -1.32 -8.85 8.55
C LEU A 188 -0.74 -9.07 9.95
N SER A 189 -0.25 -8.00 10.57
CA SER A 189 0.20 -8.01 11.97
C SER A 189 -0.78 -7.18 12.77
N ILE A 190 -1.68 -7.86 13.48
CA ILE A 190 -2.66 -7.27 14.39
C ILE A 190 -2.32 -7.61 15.84
N SER A 191 -2.95 -6.92 16.77
CA SER A 191 -2.85 -7.22 18.21
C SER A 191 -3.27 -8.66 18.49
N PRO A 192 -2.66 -9.34 19.49
CA PRO A 192 -3.05 -10.69 19.86
C PRO A 192 -4.53 -10.75 20.27
N LEU A 193 -5.24 -11.73 19.71
CA LEU A 193 -6.65 -11.96 20.02
C LEU A 193 -6.76 -12.88 21.24
N SER A 194 -7.71 -12.58 22.13
CA SER A 194 -7.99 -13.41 23.32
C SER A 194 -9.04 -14.48 23.03
N SER A 195 -9.86 -14.26 22.01
CA SER A 195 -10.89 -15.20 21.57
C SER A 195 -11.12 -15.11 20.06
N LEU A 196 -11.67 -16.16 19.48
CA LEU A 196 -12.00 -16.19 18.05
C LEU A 196 -13.08 -15.15 17.68
N SER A 197 -13.94 -14.79 18.63
CA SER A 197 -14.99 -13.77 18.43
C SER A 197 -14.43 -12.34 18.24
N GLU A 198 -13.16 -12.11 18.57
CA GLU A 198 -12.48 -10.82 18.36
C GLU A 198 -11.82 -10.74 16.96
N ALA A 199 -11.82 -11.85 16.22
CA ALA A 199 -11.20 -11.87 14.91
C ALA A 199 -11.92 -10.93 13.94
N PRO A 200 -11.18 -10.05 13.21
CA PRO A 200 -11.79 -9.22 12.17
C PRO A 200 -12.49 -10.08 11.13
N GLU A 201 -13.76 -9.81 10.88
CA GLU A 201 -14.56 -10.52 9.89
C GLU A 201 -14.65 -9.72 8.58
N PHE A 202 -14.77 -10.44 7.47
CA PHE A 202 -14.89 -9.85 6.15
C PHE A 202 -16.05 -10.49 5.37
N THR A 203 -16.62 -9.72 4.48
CA THR A 203 -17.48 -10.22 3.40
C THR A 203 -16.65 -10.34 2.13
N ILE A 204 -16.72 -11.47 1.44
CA ILE A 204 -16.12 -11.64 0.12
C ILE A 204 -16.98 -10.87 -0.89
N ASP A 205 -16.41 -9.83 -1.50
CA ASP A 205 -17.04 -9.03 -2.54
C ASP A 205 -16.84 -9.68 -3.91
N SER A 206 -15.61 -10.11 -4.21
CA SER A 206 -15.30 -10.83 -5.45
C SER A 206 -14.13 -11.80 -5.27
N LEU A 207 -14.10 -12.81 -6.14
CA LEU A 207 -13.02 -13.78 -6.24
C LEU A 207 -12.75 -14.03 -7.73
N GLN A 208 -11.51 -13.83 -8.17
CA GLN A 208 -11.11 -13.98 -9.57
C GLN A 208 -9.76 -14.68 -9.70
N GLN A 209 -9.63 -15.51 -10.73
CA GLN A 209 -8.33 -16.05 -11.10
C GLN A 209 -7.59 -15.05 -11.99
N ILE A 210 -6.36 -14.70 -11.60
CA ILE A 210 -5.48 -13.75 -12.30
C ILE A 210 -4.21 -14.50 -12.72
N GLY A 211 -4.20 -15.03 -13.93
CA GLY A 211 -3.16 -15.97 -14.34
C GLY A 211 -3.15 -17.21 -13.45
N PRO A 212 -2.02 -17.59 -12.81
CA PRO A 212 -1.97 -18.70 -11.88
C PRO A 212 -2.44 -18.34 -10.46
N ASP A 213 -2.60 -17.06 -10.14
CA ASP A 213 -2.94 -16.56 -8.81
C ASP A 213 -4.45 -16.37 -8.64
N ILE A 214 -4.90 -16.18 -7.42
CA ILE A 214 -6.27 -15.82 -7.08
C ILE A 214 -6.26 -14.41 -6.50
N ARG A 215 -7.12 -13.52 -7.01
CA ARG A 215 -7.45 -12.24 -6.36
C ARG A 215 -8.73 -12.37 -5.58
N VAL A 216 -8.70 -12.00 -4.31
CA VAL A 216 -9.87 -11.91 -3.43
C VAL A 216 -10.05 -10.46 -3.01
N CYS A 217 -11.23 -9.88 -3.25
CA CYS A 217 -11.63 -8.57 -2.74
C CYS A 217 -12.57 -8.77 -1.55
N LEU A 218 -12.25 -8.13 -0.43
CA LEU A 218 -12.87 -8.34 0.87
C LEU A 218 -13.30 -6.99 1.45
N LYS A 219 -14.50 -6.92 2.02
CA LYS A 219 -14.99 -5.76 2.77
C LYS A 219 -15.02 -6.08 4.26
N PRO A 220 -14.31 -5.31 5.12
CA PRO A 220 -14.36 -5.52 6.57
C PRO A 220 -15.77 -5.33 7.11
N ARG A 221 -16.08 -6.05 8.17
CA ARG A 221 -17.30 -5.87 8.99
C ARG A 221 -16.88 -5.22 10.31
N TYR A 222 -17.00 -3.91 10.40
CA TYR A 222 -16.74 -3.16 11.62
C TYR A 222 -17.97 -3.14 12.54
#